data_c9fd97995fc3df9796cc6b6fa3783a4d
#
_entry.id   c9fd97995fc3df9796cc6b6fa3783a4d
#
_cell.length_a   1.000
_cell.length_b   1.000
_cell.length_c   1.000
_cell.angle_alpha   90.00
_cell.angle_beta   90.00
_cell.angle_gamma   90.00
#
_symmetry.space_group_name_H-M   'P 1'
#
loop_
_entity.id
_entity.type
_entity.pdbx_description
1 polymer ?
#
loop_
_entity_poly.entity_id
_entity_poly.type
_entity_poly.pdbx_seq_one_letter_code
_entity_poly.pdbx_strand_id
1 'polypeptide(L)'
;MPSPCPYLKDRDSRMEYRYIDGCDFAVNDALARRGFRRFGKYFSKPNCAGCRECVNIRVDALNFKFNKSARRTMRKNENTKIILTKPLIDDAHVALYKKYHKFMQEKREWKYYELDFRRYYELYIAGHAEFGKEIAYFADGRLIGVDLVDILSDGISAVYCYYDPDFADLSIGRYSLYQQILLAQQLNLRWIYLGYYVKDCPSLAYKAHYKPYERLCEYVALDETPVWKKAE
;
A
#
# COMPACT_ATOMS: atom_id res chain seq x y z
N MET A 1 -14.28 -2.33 -20.04
CA MET A 1 -13.58 -1.99 -21.30
C MET A 1 -12.11 -1.81 -20.98
N PRO A 2 -11.18 -2.12 -21.90
CA PRO A 2 -9.77 -1.79 -21.72
C PRO A 2 -9.59 -0.26 -21.65
N SER A 3 -8.60 0.18 -20.86
CA SER A 3 -8.20 1.58 -20.76
C SER A 3 -6.68 1.68 -20.92
N PRO A 4 -6.12 2.85 -21.30
CA PRO A 4 -4.68 3.01 -21.36
C PRO A 4 -4.02 2.58 -20.06
N CYS A 5 -2.90 1.84 -20.15
CA CYS A 5 -2.19 1.34 -18.97
C CYS A 5 -1.58 2.51 -18.19
N PRO A 6 -1.82 2.62 -16.86
CA PRO A 6 -1.27 3.71 -16.06
C PRO A 6 0.23 3.55 -15.75
N TYR A 7 0.84 2.42 -16.13
CA TYR A 7 2.21 2.07 -15.77
C TYR A 7 3.16 1.97 -16.96
N LEU A 8 2.67 1.50 -18.08
CA LEU A 8 3.47 1.25 -19.29
C LEU A 8 2.82 1.94 -20.49
N LYS A 9 3.63 2.63 -21.28
CA LYS A 9 3.18 3.28 -22.52
C LYS A 9 2.78 2.22 -23.54
N ASP A 10 1.87 2.59 -24.44
CA ASP A 10 1.43 1.78 -25.59
C ASP A 10 0.83 0.42 -25.21
N ARG A 11 0.27 0.31 -24.02
CA ARG A 11 -0.46 -0.89 -23.56
C ARG A 11 -1.82 -0.53 -23.02
N ASP A 12 -2.73 -1.47 -23.14
CA ASP A 12 -4.03 -1.42 -22.48
C ASP A 12 -4.00 -2.15 -21.14
N SER A 13 -4.79 -1.65 -20.21
CA SER A 13 -5.00 -2.28 -18.93
C SER A 13 -6.43 -2.79 -18.79
N ARG A 14 -6.55 -3.94 -18.16
CA ARG A 14 -7.82 -4.49 -17.71
C ARG A 14 -7.65 -4.99 -16.30
N MET A 15 -8.60 -4.61 -15.41
CA MET A 15 -8.62 -5.07 -14.03
C MET A 15 -9.81 -6.01 -13.81
N GLU A 16 -9.60 -7.06 -13.05
CA GLU A 16 -10.67 -7.83 -12.43
C GLU A 16 -11.04 -7.16 -11.12
N TYR A 17 -12.33 -6.93 -10.90
CA TYR A 17 -12.86 -6.34 -9.67
C TYR A 17 -13.82 -7.31 -8.99
N ARG A 18 -13.77 -7.31 -7.67
CA ARG A 18 -14.74 -7.96 -6.79
C ARG A 18 -15.25 -6.95 -5.78
N TYR A 19 -16.55 -6.84 -5.67
CA TYR A 19 -17.19 -6.09 -4.60
C TYR A 19 -17.61 -7.08 -3.52
N ILE A 20 -17.13 -6.89 -2.28
CA ILE A 20 -17.41 -7.78 -1.17
C ILE A 20 -17.92 -6.92 -0.01
N ASP A 21 -19.22 -7.04 0.24
CA ASP A 21 -19.85 -6.46 1.43
C ASP A 21 -19.71 -7.44 2.59
N GLY A 22 -19.32 -6.92 3.77
CA GLY A 22 -19.11 -7.79 4.95
C GLY A 22 -17.89 -8.73 4.80
N CYS A 23 -16.82 -8.28 4.14
CA CYS A 23 -15.57 -9.04 4.03
C CYS A 23 -15.00 -9.34 5.42
N ASP A 24 -14.85 -10.61 5.76
CA ASP A 24 -14.21 -11.07 6.98
C ASP A 24 -12.68 -11.18 6.84
N PHE A 25 -12.00 -11.47 7.94
CA PHE A 25 -10.56 -11.63 7.99
C PHE A 25 -10.06 -12.73 7.05
N ALA A 26 -10.72 -13.90 7.02
CA ALA A 26 -10.24 -15.04 6.23
C ALA A 26 -10.32 -14.77 4.73
N VAL A 27 -11.40 -14.11 4.29
CA VAL A 27 -11.58 -13.70 2.88
C VAL A 27 -10.55 -12.64 2.49
N ASN A 28 -10.33 -11.60 3.33
CA ASN A 28 -9.32 -10.59 3.05
C ASN A 28 -7.91 -11.20 2.97
N ASP A 29 -7.54 -12.05 3.92
CA ASP A 29 -6.26 -12.76 3.96
C ASP A 29 -6.04 -13.59 2.68
N ALA A 30 -7.02 -14.39 2.31
CA ALA A 30 -6.96 -15.24 1.12
C ALA A 30 -6.78 -14.43 -0.17
N LEU A 31 -7.49 -13.30 -0.31
CA LEU A 31 -7.40 -12.42 -1.47
C LEU A 31 -6.06 -11.68 -1.54
N ALA A 32 -5.61 -11.11 -0.42
CA ALA A 32 -4.35 -10.36 -0.36
C ALA A 32 -3.15 -11.25 -0.73
N ARG A 33 -3.11 -12.49 -0.22
CA ARG A 33 -2.06 -13.47 -0.53
C ARG A 33 -2.05 -13.93 -1.99
N ARG A 34 -3.20 -13.82 -2.69
CA ARG A 34 -3.34 -14.07 -4.14
C ARG A 34 -3.13 -12.83 -5.00
N GLY A 35 -2.65 -11.74 -4.38
CA GLY A 35 -2.29 -10.52 -5.09
C GLY A 35 -3.42 -9.55 -5.38
N PHE A 36 -4.59 -9.76 -4.81
CA PHE A 36 -5.63 -8.73 -4.85
C PHE A 36 -5.23 -7.51 -4.02
N ARG A 37 -5.60 -6.34 -4.52
CA ARG A 37 -5.48 -5.06 -3.82
C ARG A 37 -6.85 -4.61 -3.37
N ARG A 38 -6.97 -4.21 -2.09
CA ARG A 38 -8.20 -3.70 -1.51
C ARG A 38 -8.25 -2.17 -1.54
N PHE A 39 -9.40 -1.63 -1.90
CA PHE A 39 -9.80 -0.25 -1.68
C PHE A 39 -11.27 -0.24 -1.23
N GLY A 40 -11.52 0.11 0.02
CA GLY A 40 -12.85 0.00 0.60
C GLY A 40 -13.36 -1.45 0.55
N LYS A 41 -14.54 -1.61 -0.06
CA LYS A 41 -15.15 -2.92 -0.31
C LYS A 41 -14.77 -3.54 -1.67
N TYR A 42 -13.92 -2.86 -2.45
CA TYR A 42 -13.46 -3.35 -3.74
C TYR A 42 -12.12 -4.04 -3.63
N PHE A 43 -12.03 -5.20 -4.24
CA PHE A 43 -10.79 -5.96 -4.43
C PHE A 43 -10.48 -6.04 -5.90
N SER A 44 -9.23 -5.82 -6.28
CA SER A 44 -8.84 -5.81 -7.68
C SER A 44 -7.50 -6.47 -7.92
N LYS A 45 -7.36 -7.11 -9.09
CA LYS A 45 -6.09 -7.60 -9.61
C LYS A 45 -5.99 -7.35 -11.12
N PRO A 46 -4.79 -7.27 -11.69
CA PRO A 46 -4.61 -7.17 -13.14
C PRO A 46 -5.14 -8.42 -13.85
N ASN A 47 -5.84 -8.18 -14.98
CA ASN A 47 -6.31 -9.22 -15.89
C ASN A 47 -6.16 -8.74 -17.34
N CYS A 48 -4.94 -8.31 -17.69
CA CYS A 48 -4.61 -7.75 -18.99
C CYS A 48 -4.34 -8.87 -20.01
N ALA A 49 -4.93 -8.78 -21.20
CA ALA A 49 -4.64 -9.72 -22.26
C ALA A 49 -3.18 -9.61 -22.71
N GLY A 50 -2.45 -10.74 -22.69
CA GLY A 50 -1.06 -10.80 -23.16
C GLY A 50 -0.02 -10.05 -22.34
N CYS A 51 -0.39 -9.48 -21.15
CA CYS A 51 0.53 -8.76 -20.29
C CYS A 51 0.59 -9.36 -18.87
N ARG A 52 1.81 -9.55 -18.34
CA ARG A 52 2.08 -10.08 -16.98
C ARG A 52 3.06 -9.22 -16.18
N GLU A 53 3.25 -7.97 -16.56
CA GLU A 53 4.26 -7.07 -15.96
C GLU A 53 3.91 -6.59 -14.53
N CYS A 54 2.61 -6.54 -14.18
CA CYS A 54 2.18 -6.17 -12.85
C CYS A 54 2.30 -7.37 -11.90
N VAL A 55 3.48 -7.56 -11.35
CA VAL A 55 3.78 -8.67 -10.41
C VAL A 55 3.61 -8.20 -8.98
N ASN A 56 2.88 -8.95 -8.14
CA ASN A 56 2.86 -8.62 -6.72
C ASN A 56 4.20 -8.95 -6.06
N ILE A 57 4.58 -8.11 -5.08
CA ILE A 57 5.82 -8.24 -4.32
C ILE A 57 5.51 -8.23 -2.83
N ARG A 58 6.21 -9.08 -2.05
CA ARG A 58 6.18 -9.07 -0.58
C ARG A 58 7.59 -9.07 -0.01
N VAL A 59 7.82 -8.22 0.97
CA VAL A 59 9.11 -8.08 1.67
C VAL A 59 9.14 -9.00 2.88
N ASP A 60 10.25 -9.70 3.10
CA ASP A 60 10.47 -10.52 4.31
C ASP A 60 10.87 -9.60 5.47
N ALA A 61 9.89 -9.19 6.25
CA ALA A 61 10.08 -8.26 7.37
C ALA A 61 10.96 -8.85 8.47
N LEU A 62 10.85 -10.15 8.77
CA LEU A 62 11.64 -10.79 9.83
C LEU A 62 13.14 -10.85 9.49
N ASN A 63 13.47 -10.93 8.19
CA ASN A 63 14.85 -10.94 7.72
C ASN A 63 15.31 -9.59 7.16
N PHE A 64 14.48 -8.55 7.27
CA PHE A 64 14.83 -7.22 6.77
C PHE A 64 15.92 -6.58 7.63
N LYS A 65 16.97 -6.04 6.96
CA LYS A 65 18.07 -5.35 7.62
C LYS A 65 18.04 -3.86 7.30
N PHE A 66 17.86 -3.04 8.32
CA PHE A 66 17.90 -1.58 8.17
C PHE A 66 19.31 -1.11 7.81
N ASN A 67 19.50 -0.72 6.57
CA ASN A 67 20.77 -0.18 6.08
C ASN A 67 21.02 1.27 6.58
N LYS A 68 22.16 1.86 6.20
CA LYS A 68 22.53 3.24 6.61
C LYS A 68 21.47 4.28 6.23
N SER A 69 20.88 4.16 5.03
CA SER A 69 19.82 5.07 4.57
C SER A 69 18.54 4.92 5.38
N ALA A 70 18.13 3.68 5.67
CA ALA A 70 16.97 3.41 6.51
C ALA A 70 17.13 3.98 7.93
N ARG A 71 18.29 3.72 8.56
CA ARG A 71 18.60 4.27 9.89
C ARG A 71 18.64 5.81 9.90
N ARG A 72 19.10 6.44 8.81
CA ARG A 72 19.04 7.89 8.68
C ARG A 72 17.60 8.41 8.60
N THR A 73 16.72 7.74 7.84
CA THR A 73 15.30 8.09 7.77
C THR A 73 14.64 7.92 9.14
N MET A 74 14.90 6.82 9.84
CA MET A 74 14.38 6.60 11.20
C MET A 74 14.79 7.72 12.17
N ARG A 75 16.06 8.12 12.15
CA ARG A 75 16.57 9.20 13.01
C ARG A 75 15.92 10.55 12.71
N LYS A 76 15.68 10.87 11.45
CA LYS A 76 14.98 12.11 11.07
C LYS A 76 13.55 12.19 11.64
N ASN A 77 12.97 11.05 11.93
CA ASN A 77 11.60 10.91 12.44
C ASN A 77 11.54 10.54 13.92
N GLU A 78 12.62 10.74 14.69
CA GLU A 78 12.65 10.39 16.11
C GLU A 78 11.58 11.14 16.95
N ASN A 79 11.22 12.36 16.52
CA ASN A 79 10.19 13.19 17.13
C ASN A 79 8.80 13.02 16.47
N THR A 80 8.67 12.18 15.44
CA THR A 80 7.38 11.91 14.80
C THR A 80 6.56 10.99 15.71
N LYS A 81 5.43 11.49 16.21
CA LYS A 81 4.49 10.68 16.99
C LYS A 81 3.71 9.76 16.05
N ILE A 82 3.60 8.50 16.44
CA ILE A 82 2.89 7.47 15.67
C ILE A 82 1.70 6.99 16.47
N ILE A 83 0.54 6.89 15.84
CA ILE A 83 -0.68 6.35 16.43
C ILE A 83 -1.20 5.25 15.51
N LEU A 84 -1.36 4.03 16.06
CA LEU A 84 -2.01 2.90 15.40
C LEU A 84 -3.46 2.83 15.88
N THR A 85 -4.40 2.90 14.93
CA THR A 85 -5.84 2.92 15.25
C THR A 85 -6.66 2.21 14.16
N LYS A 86 -7.98 2.19 14.29
CA LYS A 86 -8.88 1.87 13.19
C LYS A 86 -8.86 3.02 12.19
N PRO A 87 -9.04 2.75 10.89
CA PRO A 87 -9.15 3.81 9.89
C PRO A 87 -10.26 4.79 10.25
N LEU A 88 -9.96 6.06 10.19
CA LEU A 88 -10.92 7.12 10.51
C LEU A 88 -10.96 8.19 9.43
N ILE A 89 -12.01 9.01 9.49
CA ILE A 89 -12.18 10.15 8.60
C ILE A 89 -12.56 11.39 9.42
N ASP A 90 -11.80 12.46 9.20
CA ASP A 90 -12.09 13.80 9.70
C ASP A 90 -11.57 14.85 8.69
N ASP A 91 -11.72 16.12 9.02
CA ASP A 91 -11.28 17.24 8.18
C ASP A 91 -9.76 17.19 7.91
N ALA A 92 -8.96 16.78 8.91
CA ALA A 92 -7.50 16.71 8.76
C ALA A 92 -7.09 15.62 7.74
N HIS A 93 -7.73 14.45 7.77
CA HIS A 93 -7.48 13.36 6.81
C HIS A 93 -7.83 13.78 5.39
N VAL A 94 -9.02 14.38 5.20
CA VAL A 94 -9.48 14.82 3.87
C VAL A 94 -8.60 15.96 3.34
N ALA A 95 -8.23 16.92 4.18
CA ALA A 95 -7.34 18.02 3.80
C ALA A 95 -5.94 17.53 3.41
N LEU A 96 -5.36 16.62 4.22
CA LEU A 96 -4.06 16.02 3.95
C LEU A 96 -4.08 15.22 2.64
N TYR A 97 -5.13 14.42 2.42
CA TYR A 97 -5.30 13.66 1.18
C TYR A 97 -5.36 14.58 -0.05
N LYS A 98 -6.18 15.63 -0.01
CA LYS A 98 -6.30 16.61 -1.11
C LYS A 98 -4.97 17.28 -1.40
N LYS A 99 -4.24 17.71 -0.37
CA LYS A 99 -2.93 18.33 -0.48
C LYS A 99 -1.91 17.40 -1.15
N TYR A 100 -1.85 16.14 -0.70
CA TYR A 100 -0.96 15.13 -1.29
C TYR A 100 -1.27 14.86 -2.76
N HIS A 101 -2.54 14.67 -3.11
CA HIS A 101 -2.93 14.37 -4.48
C HIS A 101 -2.71 15.54 -5.43
N LYS A 102 -2.93 16.77 -4.99
CA LYS A 102 -2.61 17.97 -5.77
C LYS A 102 -1.10 18.05 -6.04
N PHE A 103 -0.28 17.83 -5.01
CA PHE A 103 1.17 17.75 -5.17
C PHE A 103 1.60 16.63 -6.13
N MET A 104 0.97 15.46 -6.07
CA MET A 104 1.29 14.35 -6.96
C MET A 104 0.83 14.59 -8.41
N GLN A 105 -0.25 15.34 -8.61
CA GLN A 105 -0.67 15.80 -9.92
C GLN A 105 0.43 16.67 -10.56
N GLU A 106 0.93 17.65 -9.83
CA GLU A 106 1.99 18.55 -10.31
C GLU A 106 3.33 17.83 -10.52
N LYS A 107 3.69 16.94 -9.61
CA LYS A 107 5.00 16.26 -9.62
C LYS A 107 5.07 15.06 -10.56
N ARG A 108 3.97 14.35 -10.78
CA ARG A 108 3.94 13.06 -11.46
C ARG A 108 2.80 12.93 -12.48
N GLU A 109 2.09 14.02 -12.79
CA GLU A 109 0.99 14.06 -13.74
C GLU A 109 -0.15 13.05 -13.39
N TRP A 110 -0.31 12.79 -12.07
CA TRP A 110 -1.42 11.95 -11.65
C TRP A 110 -2.73 12.63 -11.95
N LYS A 111 -3.70 11.84 -12.43
CA LYS A 111 -5.04 12.36 -12.62
C LYS A 111 -5.64 12.70 -11.27
N TYR A 112 -5.92 14.00 -11.06
CA TYR A 112 -6.56 14.46 -9.83
C TYR A 112 -8.09 14.25 -9.92
N TYR A 113 -8.65 13.70 -8.87
CA TYR A 113 -10.08 13.61 -8.68
C TYR A 113 -10.41 14.28 -7.34
N GLU A 114 -11.34 15.23 -7.37
CA GLU A 114 -11.81 15.80 -6.13
C GLU A 114 -12.46 14.71 -5.28
N LEU A 115 -12.10 14.70 -4.01
CA LEU A 115 -12.53 13.69 -3.08
C LEU A 115 -13.22 14.39 -1.90
N ASP A 116 -14.49 14.06 -1.70
CA ASP A 116 -15.28 14.45 -0.55
C ASP A 116 -15.23 13.38 0.57
N PHE A 117 -15.87 13.65 1.69
CA PHE A 117 -15.96 12.73 2.82
C PHE A 117 -16.56 11.38 2.44
N ARG A 118 -17.63 11.38 1.64
CA ARG A 118 -18.31 10.17 1.21
C ARG A 118 -17.37 9.29 0.39
N ARG A 119 -16.70 9.87 -0.59
CA ARG A 119 -15.79 9.12 -1.46
C ARG A 119 -14.54 8.65 -0.72
N TYR A 120 -14.01 9.45 0.22
CA TYR A 120 -12.93 9.01 1.09
C TYR A 120 -13.37 7.80 1.93
N TYR A 121 -14.55 7.87 2.54
CA TYR A 121 -15.10 6.77 3.30
C TYR A 121 -15.24 5.50 2.45
N GLU A 122 -15.82 5.59 1.26
CA GLU A 122 -16.03 4.46 0.35
C GLU A 122 -14.72 3.79 -0.07
N LEU A 123 -13.65 4.56 -0.30
CA LEU A 123 -12.37 4.06 -0.80
C LEU A 123 -11.42 3.56 0.30
N TYR A 124 -11.46 4.15 1.49
CA TYR A 124 -10.42 3.94 2.49
C TYR A 124 -10.94 3.44 3.84
N ILE A 125 -12.19 3.76 4.19
CA ILE A 125 -12.76 3.38 5.48
C ILE A 125 -13.70 2.18 5.33
N ALA A 126 -14.61 2.20 4.37
CA ALA A 126 -15.56 1.12 4.18
C ALA A 126 -14.86 -0.24 4.04
N GLY A 127 -15.42 -1.28 4.65
CA GLY A 127 -14.90 -2.64 4.54
C GLY A 127 -13.57 -2.91 5.27
N HIS A 128 -13.14 -2.02 6.20
CA HIS A 128 -11.91 -2.25 6.98
C HIS A 128 -12.04 -3.39 8.03
N ALA A 129 -13.27 -3.73 8.43
CA ALA A 129 -13.57 -4.76 9.42
C ALA A 129 -12.61 -4.75 10.63
N GLU A 130 -12.14 -5.92 11.09
CA GLU A 130 -11.16 -5.99 12.18
C GLU A 130 -9.71 -5.96 11.72
N PHE A 131 -9.47 -6.28 10.45
CA PHE A 131 -8.13 -6.37 9.87
C PHE A 131 -7.55 -5.00 9.44
N GLY A 132 -8.40 -4.06 9.00
CA GLY A 132 -7.94 -2.75 8.55
C GLY A 132 -7.47 -1.87 9.71
N LYS A 133 -6.29 -1.30 9.56
CA LYS A 133 -5.66 -0.38 10.52
C LYS A 133 -5.15 0.86 9.79
N GLU A 134 -4.99 1.89 10.59
CA GLU A 134 -4.37 3.15 10.19
C GLU A 134 -3.16 3.41 11.09
N ILE A 135 -2.04 3.78 10.46
CA ILE A 135 -0.87 4.31 11.13
C ILE A 135 -0.81 5.81 10.80
N ALA A 136 -1.15 6.64 11.77
CA ALA A 136 -1.13 8.08 11.63
C ALA A 136 0.17 8.67 12.18
N TYR A 137 0.77 9.60 11.44
CA TYR A 137 2.03 10.26 11.74
C TYR A 137 1.80 11.73 12.08
N PHE A 138 2.34 12.19 13.20
CA PHE A 138 2.17 13.56 13.68
C PHE A 138 3.53 14.22 13.93
N ALA A 139 3.67 15.46 13.49
CA ALA A 139 4.74 16.36 13.87
C ALA A 139 4.13 17.65 14.44
N ASP A 140 4.61 18.08 15.61
CA ASP A 140 4.14 19.30 16.30
C ASP A 140 2.60 19.36 16.46
N GLY A 141 1.99 18.19 16.76
CA GLY A 141 0.55 18.06 16.92
C GLY A 141 -0.26 18.03 15.61
N ARG A 142 0.38 18.19 14.45
CA ARG A 142 -0.26 18.19 13.14
C ARG A 142 -0.16 16.81 12.49
N LEU A 143 -1.25 16.34 11.87
CA LEU A 143 -1.26 15.13 11.04
C LEU A 143 -0.44 15.38 9.76
N ILE A 144 0.66 14.63 9.58
CA ILE A 144 1.59 14.78 8.45
C ILE A 144 1.65 13.55 7.54
N GLY A 145 1.03 12.46 7.92
CA GLY A 145 0.99 11.25 7.09
C GLY A 145 -0.02 10.25 7.61
N VAL A 146 -0.58 9.50 6.70
CA VAL A 146 -1.49 8.38 6.97
C VAL A 146 -1.08 7.19 6.13
N ASP A 147 -1.04 6.03 6.76
CA ASP A 147 -0.71 4.77 6.14
C ASP A 147 -1.80 3.75 6.48
N LEU A 148 -2.57 3.36 5.47
CA LEU A 148 -3.65 2.39 5.62
C LEU A 148 -3.11 1.01 5.32
N VAL A 149 -3.33 0.09 6.23
CA VAL A 149 -2.83 -1.27 6.16
C VAL A 149 -3.89 -2.29 6.56
N ASP A 150 -3.77 -3.50 6.05
CA ASP A 150 -4.54 -4.65 6.53
C ASP A 150 -3.61 -5.64 7.22
N ILE A 151 -3.97 -6.05 8.43
CA ILE A 151 -3.29 -7.13 9.14
C ILE A 151 -3.78 -8.46 8.57
N LEU A 152 -2.84 -9.31 8.19
CA LEU A 152 -3.08 -10.65 7.62
C LEU A 152 -2.57 -11.73 8.58
N SER A 153 -2.85 -12.99 8.28
CA SER A 153 -2.40 -14.13 9.09
C SER A 153 -0.88 -14.28 9.15
N ASP A 154 -0.18 -13.86 8.08
CA ASP A 154 1.27 -14.02 7.93
C ASP A 154 2.01 -12.69 7.63
N GLY A 155 1.28 -11.56 7.62
CA GLY A 155 1.88 -10.29 7.19
C GLY A 155 0.99 -9.06 7.34
N ILE A 156 1.44 -8.00 6.72
CA ILE A 156 0.73 -6.72 6.61
C ILE A 156 0.60 -6.37 5.13
N SER A 157 -0.61 -6.07 4.67
CA SER A 157 -0.85 -5.54 3.32
C SER A 157 -0.85 -4.02 3.36
N ALA A 158 0.08 -3.39 2.64
CA ALA A 158 0.13 -1.95 2.45
C ALA A 158 -0.98 -1.51 1.48
N VAL A 159 -2.05 -0.93 2.00
CA VAL A 159 -3.21 -0.51 1.20
C VAL A 159 -2.94 0.81 0.51
N TYR A 160 -2.69 1.86 1.29
CA TYR A 160 -2.43 3.19 0.75
C TYR A 160 -1.65 4.05 1.74
N CYS A 161 -0.76 4.91 1.22
CA CYS A 161 -0.02 5.89 2.01
C CYS A 161 -0.09 7.26 1.34
N TYR A 162 -0.42 8.31 2.12
CA TYR A 162 -0.35 9.70 1.69
C TYR A 162 0.22 10.56 2.82
N TYR A 163 0.85 11.67 2.46
CA TYR A 163 1.60 12.48 3.41
C TYR A 163 1.68 13.95 2.99
N ASP A 164 2.00 14.81 3.93
CA ASP A 164 2.18 16.24 3.71
C ASP A 164 3.51 16.50 2.95
N PRO A 165 3.45 17.06 1.73
CA PRO A 165 4.65 17.37 0.96
C PRO A 165 5.53 18.44 1.61
N ASP A 166 5.02 19.30 2.50
CA ASP A 166 5.81 20.31 3.22
C ASP A 166 6.81 19.65 4.19
N PHE A 167 6.58 18.40 4.58
CA PHE A 167 7.47 17.59 5.41
C PHE A 167 8.34 16.62 4.58
N ALA A 168 8.72 17.01 3.35
CA ALA A 168 9.49 16.16 2.43
C ALA A 168 10.79 15.64 3.04
N ASP A 169 11.44 16.44 3.89
CA ASP A 169 12.71 16.10 4.57
C ASP A 169 12.57 14.89 5.50
N LEU A 170 11.40 14.64 6.06
CA LEU A 170 11.11 13.49 6.90
C LEU A 170 10.97 12.20 6.09
N SER A 171 10.75 12.31 4.75
CA SER A 171 10.61 11.16 3.86
C SER A 171 9.52 10.17 4.33
N ILE A 172 8.35 10.68 4.72
CA ILE A 172 7.25 9.91 5.35
C ILE A 172 6.89 8.67 4.54
N GLY A 173 6.83 8.74 3.21
CA GLY A 173 6.52 7.56 2.38
C GLY A 173 7.55 6.41 2.46
N ARG A 174 8.81 6.67 2.88
CA ARG A 174 9.78 5.62 3.21
C ARG A 174 9.69 5.22 4.67
N TYR A 175 9.49 6.20 5.52
CA TYR A 175 9.38 5.99 6.95
C TYR A 175 8.18 5.09 7.29
N SER A 176 7.03 5.30 6.64
CA SER A 176 5.84 4.48 6.80
C SER A 176 6.11 3.00 6.52
N LEU A 177 6.83 2.69 5.45
CA LEU A 177 7.17 1.31 5.15
C LEU A 177 8.13 0.70 6.20
N TYR A 178 9.06 1.48 6.74
CA TYR A 178 9.91 1.00 7.84
C TYR A 178 9.09 0.77 9.11
N GLN A 179 8.07 1.58 9.37
CA GLN A 179 7.16 1.37 10.50
C GLN A 179 6.29 0.11 10.32
N GLN A 180 5.80 -0.15 9.10
CA GLN A 180 5.12 -1.42 8.80
C GLN A 180 6.03 -2.63 9.05
N ILE A 181 7.31 -2.56 8.65
CA ILE A 181 8.29 -3.63 8.88
C ILE A 181 8.51 -3.83 10.40
N LEU A 182 8.68 -2.76 11.17
CA LEU A 182 8.83 -2.85 12.62
C LEU A 182 7.58 -3.41 13.29
N LEU A 183 6.39 -2.97 12.87
CA LEU A 183 5.12 -3.51 13.36
C LEU A 183 4.99 -5.00 13.05
N ALA A 184 5.34 -5.43 11.85
CA ALA A 184 5.32 -6.83 11.47
C ALA A 184 6.29 -7.66 12.33
N GLN A 185 7.51 -7.15 12.59
CA GLN A 185 8.48 -7.80 13.49
C GLN A 185 7.95 -7.92 14.91
N GLN A 186 7.31 -6.88 15.44
CA GLN A 186 6.70 -6.88 16.78
C GLN A 186 5.55 -7.89 16.91
N LEU A 187 4.76 -8.05 15.83
CA LEU A 187 3.65 -9.00 15.75
C LEU A 187 4.09 -10.41 15.32
N ASN A 188 5.39 -10.63 15.09
CA ASN A 188 5.94 -11.88 14.53
C ASN A 188 5.30 -12.27 13.18
N LEU A 189 4.95 -11.28 12.36
CA LEU A 189 4.42 -11.43 11.00
C LEU A 189 5.57 -11.34 10.00
N ARG A 190 5.64 -12.28 9.07
CA ARG A 190 6.78 -12.37 8.17
C ARG A 190 6.75 -11.39 7.02
N TRP A 191 5.57 -11.08 6.46
CA TRP A 191 5.48 -10.43 5.17
C TRP A 191 4.92 -9.02 5.20
N ILE A 192 5.48 -8.13 4.35
CA ILE A 192 4.83 -6.89 3.96
C ILE A 192 4.44 -7.01 2.48
N TYR A 193 3.15 -7.08 2.20
CA TYR A 193 2.59 -7.14 0.86
C TYR A 193 2.48 -5.74 0.26
N LEU A 194 3.39 -5.37 -0.66
CA LEU A 194 3.47 -4.03 -1.23
C LEU A 194 2.59 -3.84 -2.48
N GLY A 195 1.91 -4.88 -2.92
CA GLY A 195 1.14 -4.87 -4.17
C GLY A 195 2.04 -4.84 -5.40
N TYR A 196 1.57 -4.21 -6.48
CA TYR A 196 2.22 -4.32 -7.78
C TYR A 196 3.62 -3.71 -7.82
N TYR A 197 4.52 -4.48 -8.39
CA TYR A 197 5.83 -4.08 -8.88
C TYR A 197 5.79 -4.15 -10.42
N VAL A 198 6.27 -3.12 -11.07
CA VAL A 198 6.44 -3.06 -12.53
C VAL A 198 7.85 -2.54 -12.77
N LYS A 199 8.68 -3.36 -13.41
CA LYS A 199 10.13 -3.09 -13.56
C LYS A 199 10.38 -1.74 -14.25
N ASP A 200 9.65 -1.48 -15.32
CA ASP A 200 9.86 -0.30 -16.16
C ASP A 200 8.97 0.90 -15.76
N CYS A 201 8.38 0.85 -14.54
CA CYS A 201 7.61 1.93 -13.96
C CYS A 201 8.33 2.50 -12.73
N PRO A 202 8.96 3.68 -12.80
CA PRO A 202 9.75 4.25 -11.68
C PRO A 202 8.95 4.43 -10.40
N SER A 203 7.64 4.69 -10.50
CA SER A 203 6.74 4.83 -9.35
C SER A 203 6.42 3.50 -8.64
N LEU A 204 6.75 2.36 -9.23
CA LEU A 204 6.54 1.02 -8.66
C LEU A 204 7.83 0.21 -8.51
N ALA A 205 8.85 0.48 -9.34
CA ALA A 205 10.12 -0.25 -9.34
C ALA A 205 10.90 -0.11 -8.02
N TYR A 206 10.73 1.02 -7.30
CA TYR A 206 11.40 1.27 -6.02
C TYR A 206 11.12 0.20 -4.96
N LYS A 207 10.01 -0.53 -5.07
CA LYS A 207 9.62 -1.59 -4.12
C LYS A 207 10.65 -2.72 -4.05
N ALA A 208 11.36 -3.00 -5.14
CA ALA A 208 12.44 -3.99 -5.19
C ALA A 208 13.71 -3.57 -4.41
N HIS A 209 13.79 -2.35 -3.92
CA HIS A 209 14.89 -1.91 -3.05
C HIS A 209 14.78 -2.45 -1.61
N TYR A 210 13.60 -2.91 -1.21
CA TYR A 210 13.36 -3.48 0.12
C TYR A 210 13.62 -4.99 0.10
N LYS A 211 14.85 -5.37 0.42
CA LYS A 211 15.32 -6.76 0.40
C LYS A 211 15.43 -7.34 1.80
N PRO A 212 15.22 -8.66 1.96
CA PRO A 212 14.84 -9.64 0.93
C PRO A 212 13.34 -9.58 0.59
N TYR A 213 12.99 -9.97 -0.62
CA TYR A 213 11.60 -9.98 -1.07
C TYR A 213 11.29 -11.17 -1.97
N GLU A 214 10.00 -11.46 -2.13
CA GLU A 214 9.46 -12.48 -3.04
C GLU A 214 8.49 -11.85 -4.03
N ARG A 215 8.31 -12.51 -5.17
CA ARG A 215 7.34 -12.17 -6.21
C ARG A 215 6.30 -13.26 -6.33
N LEU A 216 5.04 -12.88 -6.51
CA LEU A 216 3.98 -13.79 -6.88
C LEU A 216 4.24 -14.31 -8.29
N CYS A 217 4.28 -15.63 -8.48
CA CYS A 217 4.56 -16.23 -9.78
C CYS A 217 3.45 -15.95 -10.78
N GLU A 218 2.21 -16.10 -10.32
CA GLU A 218 1.01 -15.90 -11.13
C GLU A 218 -0.21 -15.58 -10.26
N TYR A 219 -1.24 -15.01 -10.87
CA TYR A 219 -2.53 -14.81 -10.23
C TYR A 219 -3.36 -16.09 -10.36
N VAL A 220 -3.62 -16.71 -9.23
CA VAL A 220 -4.36 -17.99 -9.16
C VAL A 220 -5.82 -17.78 -8.78
N ALA A 221 -6.65 -18.82 -8.97
CA ALA A 221 -8.03 -18.88 -8.50
C ALA A 221 -8.10 -19.03 -6.97
N LEU A 222 -9.30 -18.88 -6.38
CA LEU A 222 -9.44 -18.91 -4.92
C LEU A 222 -9.21 -20.30 -4.31
N ASP A 223 -9.43 -21.36 -5.06
CA ASP A 223 -9.20 -22.76 -4.71
C ASP A 223 -7.74 -23.20 -4.92
N GLU A 224 -6.93 -22.38 -5.56
CA GLU A 224 -5.51 -22.66 -5.81
C GLU A 224 -4.60 -21.98 -4.78
N THR A 225 -3.47 -22.59 -4.50
CA THR A 225 -2.45 -22.02 -3.59
C THR A 225 -1.51 -21.08 -4.35
N PRO A 226 -1.37 -19.81 -3.92
CA PRO A 226 -0.47 -18.86 -4.56
C PRO A 226 1.01 -19.25 -4.32
N VAL A 227 1.80 -19.22 -5.36
CA VAL A 227 3.23 -19.52 -5.31
C VAL A 227 4.04 -18.23 -5.33
N TRP A 228 4.88 -18.04 -4.32
CA TRP A 228 5.79 -16.91 -4.18
C TRP A 228 7.23 -17.39 -4.31
N LYS A 229 8.05 -16.70 -5.10
CA LYS A 229 9.47 -17.04 -5.28
C LYS A 229 10.37 -15.89 -4.88
N LYS A 230 11.49 -16.21 -4.25
CA LYS A 230 12.54 -15.23 -3.97
C LYS A 230 12.97 -14.57 -5.27
N ALA A 231 13.13 -13.25 -5.21
CA ALA A 231 13.76 -12.52 -6.31
C ALA A 231 15.29 -12.60 -6.14
N GLU A 232 15.95 -12.86 -7.22
CA GLU A 232 17.41 -12.82 -7.33
C GLU A 232 17.95 -11.39 -7.21
#